data_1c1de7dba9d16c114b3541cd14a2bea3
#
_entry.id   1c1de7dba9d16c114b3541cd14a2bea3
#
_cell.length_a   1.000
_cell.length_b   1.000
_cell.length_c   1.000
_cell.angle_alpha   90.00
_cell.angle_beta   90.00
_cell.angle_gamma   90.00
#
_symmetry.space_group_name_H-M   'P 1'
#
loop_
_entity.id
_entity.type
_entity.pdbx_description
1 polymer ?
#
loop_
_entity_poly.entity_id
_entity_poly.type
_entity_poly.pdbx_seq_one_letter_code
_entity_poly.pdbx_strand_id
1 'polypeptide(L)'
;MEFEKWQALGNDYAILEEALLPFELTPERARALCAPHTGVGADGILLLSRTDEPGFAAALRIFNPDGSEAELSGNGVREAAMYLRRHGWADSDSFSISTAAGEVRARITRPQTCTVDMGRALLASPKDFPSGGDNGVGTLTAAGRELSFQFVSVGNPQCSIELDEGLEELDLAEVGPAIESHELFPNRTNVSF
;
A
#
# COMPACT_ATOMS: atom_id res chain seq x y z
N MET A 1 2.44 24.81 -4.01
CA MET A 1 2.38 23.35 -4.19
C MET A 1 0.96 23.01 -4.56
N GLU A 2 0.77 22.31 -5.65
CA GLU A 2 -0.54 21.80 -6.09
C GLU A 2 -0.66 20.33 -5.71
N PHE A 3 -1.85 19.90 -5.32
CA PHE A 3 -2.17 18.50 -5.02
C PHE A 3 -3.65 18.24 -5.25
N GLU A 4 -4.00 16.99 -5.48
CA GLU A 4 -5.38 16.52 -5.38
C GLU A 4 -5.49 15.48 -4.28
N LYS A 5 -6.62 15.47 -3.55
CA LYS A 5 -6.91 14.45 -2.56
C LYS A 5 -7.95 13.49 -3.11
N TRP A 6 -7.58 12.22 -3.16
CA TRP A 6 -8.43 11.14 -3.68
C TRP A 6 -8.69 10.11 -2.59
N GLN A 7 -9.67 9.27 -2.78
CA GLN A 7 -9.96 8.18 -1.84
C GLN A 7 -10.47 6.92 -2.56
N ALA A 8 -10.11 5.77 -2.03
CA ALA A 8 -10.63 4.47 -2.42
C ALA A 8 -10.96 3.66 -1.17
N LEU A 9 -12.24 3.30 -1.01
CA LEU A 9 -12.74 2.52 0.13
C LEU A 9 -12.44 3.15 1.51
N GLY A 10 -12.46 4.49 1.59
CA GLY A 10 -12.20 5.24 2.82
C GLY A 10 -10.73 5.50 3.14
N ASN A 11 -9.81 4.91 2.39
CA ASN A 11 -8.39 5.22 2.48
C ASN A 11 -8.07 6.38 1.53
N ASP A 12 -7.52 7.48 2.02
CA ASP A 12 -7.32 8.69 1.24
C ASP A 12 -5.84 9.06 1.07
N TYR A 13 -5.49 9.50 -0.13
CA TYR A 13 -4.14 9.92 -0.45
C TYR A 13 -4.10 11.34 -1.03
N ALA A 14 -3.05 12.08 -0.68
CA ALA A 14 -2.67 13.28 -1.40
C ALA A 14 -1.81 12.90 -2.61
N ILE A 15 -2.29 13.19 -3.82
CA ILE A 15 -1.54 12.93 -5.05
C ILE A 15 -0.72 14.17 -5.40
N LEU A 16 0.57 13.98 -5.58
CA LEU A 16 1.55 14.99 -5.92
C LEU A 16 2.25 14.62 -7.23
N GLU A 17 2.46 15.59 -8.10
CA GLU A 17 3.35 15.45 -9.25
C GLU A 17 4.77 15.95 -8.85
N GLU A 18 5.76 15.08 -8.94
CA GLU A 18 7.13 15.37 -8.50
C GLU A 18 7.70 16.62 -9.19
N ALA A 19 7.44 16.76 -10.50
CA ALA A 19 7.90 17.90 -11.29
C ALA A 19 7.33 19.26 -10.85
N LEU A 20 6.20 19.27 -10.12
CA LEU A 20 5.55 20.47 -9.62
C LEU A 20 5.91 20.79 -8.16
N LEU A 21 6.69 19.91 -7.50
CA LEU A 21 7.13 20.16 -6.15
C LEU A 21 8.29 21.19 -6.12
N PRO A 22 8.21 22.22 -5.25
CA PRO A 22 9.30 23.17 -5.06
C PRO A 22 10.43 22.61 -4.17
N PHE A 23 10.36 21.35 -3.78
CA PHE A 23 11.29 20.67 -2.88
C PHE A 23 11.27 19.16 -3.12
N GLU A 24 12.28 18.46 -2.71
CA GLU A 24 12.31 17.01 -2.64
C GLU A 24 11.39 16.51 -1.52
N LEU A 25 10.57 15.47 -1.77
CA LEU A 25 9.73 14.85 -0.77
C LEU A 25 10.57 13.93 0.11
N THR A 26 10.87 14.39 1.32
CA THR A 26 11.58 13.61 2.35
C THR A 26 10.57 12.97 3.32
N PRO A 27 10.99 11.95 4.13
CA PRO A 27 10.13 11.38 5.17
C PRO A 27 9.53 12.41 6.13
N GLU A 28 10.31 13.43 6.52
CA GLU A 28 9.86 14.51 7.41
C GLU A 28 8.76 15.35 6.76
N ARG A 29 8.93 15.65 5.46
CA ARG A 29 7.94 16.40 4.69
C ARG A 29 6.68 15.60 4.44
N ALA A 30 6.81 14.29 4.19
CA ALA A 30 5.67 13.40 4.08
C ALA A 30 4.85 13.38 5.38
N ARG A 31 5.51 13.21 6.54
CA ARG A 31 4.84 13.32 7.86
C ARG A 31 4.13 14.66 8.06
N ALA A 32 4.80 15.77 7.72
CA ALA A 32 4.23 17.10 7.89
C ALA A 32 3.01 17.32 6.98
N LEU A 33 3.04 16.81 5.74
CA LEU A 33 1.93 16.92 4.80
C LEU A 33 0.74 16.03 5.24
N CYS A 34 0.99 14.81 5.71
CA CYS A 34 -0.06 13.91 6.17
C CYS A 34 -0.68 14.31 7.51
N ALA A 35 -0.05 15.23 8.27
CA ALA A 35 -0.52 15.63 9.59
C ALA A 35 -1.98 16.13 9.56
N PRO A 36 -2.91 15.59 10.39
CA PRO A 36 -4.35 15.87 10.27
C PRO A 36 -4.73 17.32 10.51
N HIS A 37 -3.97 18.04 11.37
CA HIS A 37 -4.35 19.37 11.82
C HIS A 37 -3.44 20.49 11.31
N THR A 38 -2.26 20.15 10.81
CA THR A 38 -1.24 21.11 10.39
C THR A 38 -0.78 20.93 8.96
N GLY A 39 -1.14 19.82 8.35
CA GLY A 39 -0.89 19.47 6.95
C GLY A 39 -2.17 19.34 6.13
N VAL A 40 -2.13 18.55 5.08
CA VAL A 40 -3.28 18.21 4.22
C VAL A 40 -4.22 17.24 4.96
N GLY A 41 -3.68 16.42 5.86
CA GLY A 41 -4.40 15.37 6.55
C GLY A 41 -4.82 14.26 5.59
N ALA A 42 -3.94 13.29 5.35
CA ALA A 42 -4.20 12.15 4.46
C ALA A 42 -3.59 10.87 5.04
N ASP A 43 -4.12 9.73 4.62
CA ASP A 43 -3.60 8.40 4.97
C ASP A 43 -2.26 8.09 4.27
N GLY A 44 -1.80 8.99 3.41
CA GLY A 44 -0.50 8.90 2.76
C GLY A 44 -0.37 9.85 1.57
N ILE A 45 0.75 9.70 0.86
CA ILE A 45 1.07 10.49 -0.34
C ILE A 45 1.36 9.54 -1.50
N LEU A 46 0.78 9.83 -2.66
CA LEU A 46 1.12 9.24 -3.93
C LEU A 46 1.95 10.24 -4.72
N LEU A 47 3.25 9.98 -4.84
CA LEU A 47 4.17 10.80 -5.62
C LEU A 47 4.30 10.23 -7.03
N LEU A 48 3.82 10.96 -8.01
CA LEU A 48 3.84 10.59 -9.42
C LEU A 48 4.99 11.29 -10.15
N SER A 49 5.77 10.51 -10.88
CA SER A 49 6.85 10.99 -11.74
C SER A 49 6.63 10.53 -13.17
N ARG A 50 7.01 11.37 -14.14
CA ARG A 50 7.13 10.93 -15.54
C ARG A 50 8.24 9.90 -15.65
N THR A 51 8.07 8.96 -16.55
CA THR A 51 9.08 7.95 -16.87
C THR A 51 9.27 7.84 -18.38
N ASP A 52 10.52 7.62 -18.79
CA ASP A 52 10.87 7.33 -20.16
C ASP A 52 10.86 5.81 -20.45
N GLU A 53 10.48 5.01 -19.46
CA GLU A 53 10.41 3.56 -19.60
C GLU A 53 9.22 3.19 -20.49
N PRO A 54 9.48 2.49 -21.63
CA PRO A 54 8.42 2.17 -22.58
C PRO A 54 7.32 1.30 -21.96
N GLY A 55 6.07 1.69 -22.19
CA GLY A 55 4.90 0.94 -21.69
C GLY A 55 4.36 1.40 -20.34
N PHE A 56 5.06 2.30 -19.65
CA PHE A 56 4.60 2.86 -18.38
C PHE A 56 4.06 4.28 -18.55
N ALA A 57 2.91 4.56 -17.93
CA ALA A 57 2.33 5.90 -17.90
C ALA A 57 3.01 6.81 -16.87
N ALA A 58 3.50 6.24 -15.78
CA ALA A 58 4.17 6.93 -14.70
C ALA A 58 4.98 5.97 -13.82
N ALA A 59 5.91 6.52 -13.05
CA ALA A 59 6.42 5.90 -11.83
C ALA A 59 5.64 6.43 -10.62
N LEU A 60 5.34 5.55 -9.67
CA LEU A 60 4.60 5.84 -8.45
C LEU A 60 5.43 5.45 -7.22
N ARG A 61 5.64 6.40 -6.32
CA ARG A 61 6.14 6.17 -4.97
C ARG A 61 5.03 6.45 -3.97
N ILE A 62 4.96 5.65 -2.91
CA ILE A 62 3.89 5.70 -1.92
C ILE A 62 4.50 5.97 -0.56
N PHE A 63 4.07 7.03 0.11
CA PHE A 63 4.55 7.37 1.44
C PHE A 63 3.41 7.23 2.46
N ASN A 64 3.72 6.54 3.55
CA ASN A 64 2.83 6.44 4.70
C ASN A 64 2.81 7.74 5.53
N PRO A 65 1.83 7.94 6.43
CA PRO A 65 1.75 9.12 7.28
C PRO A 65 2.95 9.28 8.24
N ASP A 66 3.65 8.19 8.54
CA ASP A 66 4.87 8.20 9.36
C ASP A 66 6.14 8.56 8.56
N GLY A 67 5.99 8.80 7.26
CA GLY A 67 7.07 9.14 6.33
C GLY A 67 7.84 7.94 5.78
N SER A 68 7.49 6.72 6.16
CA SER A 68 8.04 5.52 5.53
C SER A 68 7.50 5.34 4.11
N GLU A 69 8.27 4.68 3.24
CA GLU A 69 7.84 4.36 1.88
C GLU A 69 7.26 2.94 1.83
N ALA A 70 6.06 2.80 1.27
CA ALA A 70 5.42 1.52 1.05
C ALA A 70 5.74 0.98 -0.35
N GLU A 71 5.97 -0.32 -0.47
CA GLU A 71 6.24 -0.97 -1.76
C GLU A 71 5.01 -0.94 -2.67
N LEU A 72 3.81 -1.10 -2.09
CA LEU A 72 2.55 -1.17 -2.83
C LEU A 72 1.34 -0.83 -1.94
N SER A 73 0.36 -0.16 -2.53
CA SER A 73 -0.98 0.05 -1.97
C SER A 73 -2.03 -0.18 -3.06
N GLY A 74 -2.88 -1.17 -2.88
CA GLY A 74 -3.96 -1.46 -3.84
C GLY A 74 -4.96 -0.30 -3.99
N ASN A 75 -5.25 0.44 -2.91
CA ASN A 75 -6.06 1.65 -2.94
C ASN A 75 -5.33 2.76 -3.67
N GLY A 76 -4.09 3.05 -3.26
CA GLY A 76 -3.28 4.10 -3.85
C GLY A 76 -3.04 3.91 -5.35
N VAL A 77 -2.80 2.68 -5.81
CA VAL A 77 -2.65 2.41 -7.25
C VAL A 77 -3.95 2.68 -8.00
N ARG A 78 -5.13 2.35 -7.43
CA ARG A 78 -6.41 2.67 -8.07
C ARG A 78 -6.62 4.19 -8.19
N GLU A 79 -6.29 4.93 -7.16
CA GLU A 79 -6.38 6.39 -7.16
C GLU A 79 -5.40 7.00 -8.16
N ALA A 80 -4.14 6.56 -8.15
CA ALA A 80 -3.13 6.98 -9.13
C ALA A 80 -3.57 6.68 -10.57
N ALA A 81 -4.11 5.49 -10.84
CA ALA A 81 -4.60 5.12 -12.17
C ALA A 81 -5.72 6.04 -12.66
N MET A 82 -6.69 6.34 -11.80
CA MET A 82 -7.78 7.26 -12.13
C MET A 82 -7.28 8.69 -12.35
N TYR A 83 -6.34 9.15 -11.53
CA TYR A 83 -5.67 10.45 -11.68
C TYR A 83 -4.93 10.54 -13.02
N LEU A 84 -4.06 9.58 -13.32
CA LEU A 84 -3.27 9.54 -14.55
C LEU A 84 -4.14 9.59 -15.81
N ARG A 85 -5.25 8.84 -15.81
CA ARG A 85 -6.20 8.85 -16.92
C ARG A 85 -6.92 10.19 -17.05
N ARG A 86 -7.34 10.78 -15.93
CA ARG A 86 -8.04 12.07 -15.89
C ARG A 86 -7.16 13.22 -16.37
N HIS A 87 -5.89 13.21 -16.03
CA HIS A 87 -4.92 14.28 -16.36
C HIS A 87 -4.15 14.02 -17.67
N GLY A 88 -4.55 13.01 -18.45
CA GLY A 88 -3.95 12.76 -19.75
C GLY A 88 -2.50 12.27 -19.71
N TRP A 89 -2.09 11.60 -18.61
CA TRP A 89 -0.81 10.92 -18.55
C TRP A 89 -0.86 9.55 -19.25
N ALA A 90 -2.04 8.97 -19.32
CA ALA A 90 -2.31 7.74 -20.05
C ALA A 90 -3.28 8.02 -21.21
N ASP A 91 -2.87 7.67 -22.43
CA ASP A 91 -3.65 7.88 -23.66
C ASP A 91 -4.75 6.82 -23.87
N SER A 92 -4.63 5.67 -23.21
CA SER A 92 -5.57 4.54 -23.30
C SER A 92 -6.17 4.21 -21.93
N ASP A 93 -7.23 3.39 -21.93
CA ASP A 93 -7.85 2.92 -20.70
C ASP A 93 -7.07 1.77 -20.03
N SER A 94 -6.07 1.20 -20.72
CA SER A 94 -5.19 0.16 -20.16
C SER A 94 -3.74 0.62 -20.24
N PHE A 95 -3.05 0.65 -19.13
CA PHE A 95 -1.66 1.12 -19.02
C PHE A 95 -0.98 0.55 -17.78
N SER A 96 0.34 0.62 -17.75
CA SER A 96 1.17 0.18 -16.63
C SER A 96 1.67 1.36 -15.80
N ILE A 97 1.85 1.11 -14.51
CA ILE A 97 2.45 2.02 -13.53
C ILE A 97 3.65 1.28 -12.92
N SER A 98 4.80 1.93 -12.88
CA SER A 98 6.00 1.40 -12.21
C SER A 98 5.91 1.71 -10.72
N THR A 99 6.11 0.70 -9.85
CA THR A 99 6.11 0.84 -8.39
C THR A 99 7.34 0.17 -7.79
N ALA A 100 7.60 0.38 -6.51
CA ALA A 100 8.68 -0.33 -5.80
C ALA A 100 8.49 -1.86 -5.79
N ALA A 101 7.24 -2.35 -5.87
CA ALA A 101 6.92 -3.77 -5.99
C ALA A 101 7.00 -4.28 -7.44
N GLY A 102 7.26 -3.42 -8.42
CA GLY A 102 7.32 -3.74 -9.85
C GLY A 102 6.17 -3.16 -10.66
N GLU A 103 5.90 -3.76 -11.82
CA GLU A 103 4.83 -3.35 -12.72
C GLU A 103 3.45 -3.65 -12.13
N VAL A 104 2.58 -2.64 -12.15
CA VAL A 104 1.15 -2.79 -11.88
C VAL A 104 0.36 -2.37 -13.10
N ARG A 105 -0.57 -3.21 -13.57
CA ARG A 105 -1.39 -2.94 -14.74
C ARG A 105 -2.77 -2.47 -14.33
N ALA A 106 -3.12 -1.26 -14.77
CA ALA A 106 -4.42 -0.67 -14.54
C ALA A 106 -5.28 -0.72 -15.79
N ARG A 107 -6.59 -0.91 -15.61
CA ARG A 107 -7.58 -0.78 -16.66
C ARG A 107 -8.78 0.00 -16.13
N ILE A 108 -9.03 1.16 -16.72
CA ILE A 108 -10.22 1.96 -16.44
C ILE A 108 -11.43 1.26 -17.04
N THR A 109 -12.41 0.94 -16.22
CA THR A 109 -13.60 0.19 -16.64
C THR A 109 -14.85 1.05 -16.71
N ARG A 110 -14.89 2.13 -15.93
CA ARG A 110 -15.96 3.14 -15.87
C ARG A 110 -15.37 4.47 -15.43
N PRO A 111 -16.10 5.59 -15.50
CA PRO A 111 -15.58 6.92 -15.11
C PRO A 111 -15.01 7.02 -13.69
N GLN A 112 -15.42 6.13 -12.78
CA GLN A 112 -14.96 6.11 -11.38
C GLN A 112 -14.54 4.71 -10.90
N THR A 113 -14.18 3.83 -11.84
CA THR A 113 -13.86 2.45 -11.52
C THR A 113 -12.71 1.95 -12.38
N CYS A 114 -11.72 1.35 -11.77
CA CYS A 114 -10.65 0.65 -12.47
C CYS A 114 -10.42 -0.75 -11.89
N THR A 115 -9.86 -1.61 -12.70
CA THR A 115 -9.29 -2.90 -12.30
C THR A 115 -7.78 -2.78 -12.27
N VAL A 116 -7.17 -3.36 -11.27
CA VAL A 116 -5.70 -3.37 -11.10
C VAL A 116 -5.24 -4.82 -11.03
N ASP A 117 -4.29 -5.17 -11.87
CA ASP A 117 -3.55 -6.43 -11.79
C ASP A 117 -2.27 -6.16 -10.98
N MET A 118 -2.24 -6.69 -9.77
CA MET A 118 -1.13 -6.54 -8.82
C MET A 118 -0.15 -7.71 -8.88
N GLY A 119 -0.25 -8.58 -9.89
CA GLY A 119 0.58 -9.75 -10.04
C GLY A 119 0.07 -10.97 -9.28
N ARG A 120 0.99 -11.90 -9.01
CA ARG A 120 0.67 -13.19 -8.38
C ARG A 120 0.81 -13.09 -6.86
N ALA A 121 -0.19 -13.57 -6.14
CA ALA A 121 -0.08 -13.81 -4.71
C ALA A 121 0.91 -14.96 -4.43
N LEU A 122 1.84 -14.73 -3.51
CA LEU A 122 2.84 -15.69 -3.07
C LEU A 122 2.54 -16.12 -1.63
N LEU A 123 2.51 -17.41 -1.37
CA LEU A 123 2.30 -17.97 -0.04
C LEU A 123 3.63 -18.20 0.70
N ALA A 124 4.75 -18.12 0.01
CA ALA A 124 6.08 -18.23 0.58
C ALA A 124 6.91 -17.01 0.23
N SER A 125 7.61 -16.46 1.21
CA SER A 125 8.54 -15.34 1.04
C SER A 125 9.72 -15.52 2.01
N PRO A 126 10.87 -16.03 1.54
CA PRO A 126 12.07 -16.13 2.39
C PRO A 126 12.52 -14.78 2.97
N LYS A 127 12.18 -13.68 2.33
CA LYS A 127 12.48 -12.31 2.77
C LYS A 127 11.58 -11.87 3.93
N ASP A 128 10.28 -12.16 3.86
CA ASP A 128 9.28 -11.57 4.75
C ASP A 128 8.73 -12.57 5.79
N PHE A 129 8.79 -13.87 5.48
CA PHE A 129 8.41 -14.97 6.36
C PHE A 129 9.39 -16.13 6.19
N PRO A 130 10.65 -16.00 6.65
CA PRO A 130 11.74 -16.96 6.39
C PRO A 130 11.50 -18.34 6.99
N SER A 131 10.74 -18.44 8.08
CA SER A 131 10.38 -19.71 8.74
C SER A 131 9.12 -20.36 8.15
N GLY A 132 8.46 -19.70 7.19
CA GLY A 132 7.22 -20.18 6.59
C GLY A 132 7.42 -21.36 5.64
N GLY A 133 6.46 -22.28 5.65
CA GLY A 133 6.36 -23.33 4.65
C GLY A 133 5.76 -22.83 3.33
N ASP A 134 5.75 -23.70 2.32
CA ASP A 134 5.26 -23.37 0.96
C ASP A 134 3.77 -22.98 0.91
N ASN A 135 3.01 -23.33 1.93
CA ASN A 135 1.57 -23.01 2.05
C ASN A 135 1.30 -21.69 2.80
N GLY A 136 2.33 -21.07 3.39
CA GLY A 136 2.21 -19.81 4.13
C GLY A 136 1.44 -19.89 5.46
N VAL A 137 1.08 -21.08 5.92
CA VAL A 137 0.37 -21.25 7.19
C VAL A 137 1.36 -21.23 8.36
N GLY A 138 1.00 -20.52 9.42
CA GLY A 138 1.80 -20.43 10.63
C GLY A 138 0.95 -20.19 11.87
N THR A 139 1.61 -20.26 13.03
CA THR A 139 1.06 -19.87 14.32
C THR A 139 2.02 -18.89 15.01
N LEU A 140 1.47 -17.97 15.77
CA LEU A 140 2.24 -17.02 16.58
C LEU A 140 1.52 -16.74 17.89
N THR A 141 2.26 -16.18 18.85
CA THR A 141 1.67 -15.72 20.11
C THR A 141 1.78 -14.21 20.19
N ALA A 142 0.65 -13.52 20.30
CA ALA A 142 0.59 -12.07 20.48
C ALA A 142 -0.43 -11.71 21.56
N ALA A 143 -0.10 -10.77 22.44
CA ALA A 143 -0.94 -10.34 23.55
C ALA A 143 -1.49 -11.53 24.39
N GLY A 144 -0.66 -12.56 24.63
CA GLY A 144 -1.03 -13.76 25.39
C GLY A 144 -1.99 -14.72 24.70
N ARG A 145 -2.27 -14.53 23.40
CA ARG A 145 -3.13 -15.39 22.59
C ARG A 145 -2.29 -16.14 21.56
N GLU A 146 -2.59 -17.43 21.36
CA GLU A 146 -2.07 -18.20 20.24
C GLU A 146 -3.01 -18.03 19.05
N LEU A 147 -2.45 -17.61 17.91
CA LEU A 147 -3.19 -17.24 16.71
C LEU A 147 -2.65 -18.02 15.52
N SER A 148 -3.54 -18.66 14.78
CA SER A 148 -3.22 -19.25 13.47
C SER A 148 -3.39 -18.20 12.38
N PHE A 149 -2.50 -18.18 11.42
CA PHE A 149 -2.54 -17.20 10.34
C PHE A 149 -2.19 -17.79 8.98
N GLN A 150 -2.64 -17.11 7.94
CA GLN A 150 -2.22 -17.32 6.57
C GLN A 150 -1.33 -16.14 6.15
N PHE A 151 -0.08 -16.43 5.79
CA PHE A 151 0.79 -15.46 5.14
C PHE A 151 0.50 -15.41 3.65
N VAL A 152 0.44 -14.19 3.11
CA VAL A 152 0.34 -13.91 1.66
C VAL A 152 1.17 -12.68 1.36
N SER A 153 1.92 -12.69 0.25
CA SER A 153 2.55 -11.49 -0.31
C SER A 153 1.96 -11.19 -1.69
N VAL A 154 1.53 -9.96 -1.88
CA VAL A 154 1.07 -9.39 -3.16
C VAL A 154 1.89 -8.16 -3.54
N GLY A 155 3.20 -8.21 -3.25
CA GLY A 155 4.13 -7.09 -3.35
C GLY A 155 4.45 -6.49 -1.97
N ASN A 156 3.58 -6.70 -0.98
CA ASN A 156 3.83 -6.43 0.43
C ASN A 156 3.35 -7.62 1.29
N PRO A 157 3.96 -7.87 2.46
CA PRO A 157 3.59 -8.98 3.33
C PRO A 157 2.25 -8.74 4.01
N GLN A 158 1.44 -9.79 4.09
CA GLN A 158 0.13 -9.83 4.73
C GLN A 158 0.07 -11.02 5.69
N CYS A 159 -0.37 -10.81 6.92
CA CYS A 159 -0.71 -11.81 7.91
C CYS A 159 -2.22 -11.76 8.13
N SER A 160 -2.95 -12.73 7.60
CA SER A 160 -4.40 -12.81 7.72
C SER A 160 -4.77 -13.86 8.77
N ILE A 161 -5.55 -13.45 9.75
CA ILE A 161 -5.99 -14.28 10.88
C ILE A 161 -7.50 -14.45 10.81
N GLU A 162 -7.94 -15.70 10.70
CA GLU A 162 -9.35 -16.01 10.77
C GLU A 162 -9.75 -16.24 12.23
N LEU A 163 -10.79 -15.55 12.66
CA LEU A 163 -11.39 -15.72 13.99
C LEU A 163 -12.84 -16.15 13.82
N ASP A 164 -13.20 -17.26 14.42
CA ASP A 164 -14.59 -17.76 14.41
C ASP A 164 -15.52 -16.84 15.21
N GLU A 165 -15.01 -16.27 16.32
CA GLU A 165 -15.74 -15.42 17.25
C GLU A 165 -14.79 -14.39 17.90
N GLY A 166 -15.36 -13.34 18.54
CA GLY A 166 -14.62 -12.42 19.42
C GLY A 166 -13.80 -11.35 18.71
N LEU A 167 -14.07 -11.07 17.45
CA LEU A 167 -13.40 -9.96 16.73
C LEU A 167 -13.69 -8.60 17.39
N GLU A 168 -14.94 -8.41 17.86
CA GLU A 168 -15.37 -7.16 18.51
C GLU A 168 -14.77 -6.96 19.92
N GLU A 169 -14.27 -8.06 20.52
CA GLU A 169 -13.63 -8.06 21.84
C GLU A 169 -12.11 -7.90 21.76
N LEU A 170 -11.57 -7.89 20.53
CA LEU A 170 -10.13 -7.83 20.31
C LEU A 170 -9.63 -6.39 20.43
N ASP A 171 -8.67 -6.15 21.33
CA ASP A 171 -7.96 -4.87 21.36
C ASP A 171 -6.96 -4.80 20.20
N LEU A 172 -7.43 -4.26 19.07
CA LEU A 172 -6.61 -4.14 17.86
C LEU A 172 -5.39 -3.23 18.06
N ALA A 173 -5.45 -2.28 18.99
CA ALA A 173 -4.34 -1.38 19.30
C ALA A 173 -3.21 -2.10 20.05
N GLU A 174 -3.51 -3.15 20.78
CA GLU A 174 -2.53 -4.00 21.45
C GLU A 174 -2.04 -5.13 20.54
N VAL A 175 -2.96 -5.89 19.96
CA VAL A 175 -2.65 -7.12 19.23
C VAL A 175 -2.04 -6.83 17.85
N GLY A 176 -2.52 -5.81 17.14
CA GLY A 176 -2.04 -5.45 15.80
C GLY A 176 -0.54 -5.16 15.75
N PRO A 177 -0.03 -4.19 16.54
CA PRO A 177 1.40 -3.88 16.57
C PRO A 177 2.29 -5.04 17.05
N ALA A 178 1.77 -5.89 17.97
CA ALA A 178 2.50 -7.06 18.44
C ALA A 178 2.69 -8.11 17.34
N ILE A 179 1.72 -8.24 16.42
CA ILE A 179 1.84 -9.14 15.26
C ILE A 179 2.65 -8.48 14.15
N GLU A 180 2.37 -7.21 13.83
CA GLU A 180 3.09 -6.44 12.80
C GLU A 180 4.61 -6.54 12.95
N SER A 181 5.09 -6.44 14.21
CA SER A 181 6.52 -6.45 14.56
C SER A 181 7.01 -7.80 15.10
N HIS A 182 6.24 -8.88 14.92
CA HIS A 182 6.60 -10.19 15.43
C HIS A 182 7.88 -10.72 14.77
N GLU A 183 8.70 -11.48 15.50
CA GLU A 183 9.99 -12.03 15.02
C GLU A 183 9.88 -12.89 13.74
N LEU A 184 8.73 -13.48 13.49
CA LEU A 184 8.45 -14.22 12.27
C LEU A 184 8.46 -13.34 11.01
N PHE A 185 8.29 -12.03 11.16
CA PHE A 185 8.18 -11.06 10.06
C PHE A 185 9.28 -10.00 10.15
N PRO A 186 10.52 -10.30 9.72
CA PRO A 186 11.67 -9.41 9.89
C PRO A 186 11.52 -8.05 9.20
N ASN A 187 10.69 -7.96 8.17
CA ASN A 187 10.38 -6.72 7.45
C ASN A 187 9.00 -6.16 7.83
N ARG A 188 8.45 -6.59 8.98
CA ARG A 188 7.07 -6.34 9.39
C ARG A 188 6.04 -6.98 8.45
N THR A 189 4.77 -6.87 8.80
CA THR A 189 3.65 -7.37 7.99
C THR A 189 2.42 -6.52 8.21
N ASN A 190 1.56 -6.43 7.21
CA ASN A 190 0.21 -5.94 7.42
C ASN A 190 -0.60 -7.03 8.12
N VAL A 191 -1.47 -6.64 9.03
CA VAL A 191 -2.29 -7.57 9.83
C VAL A 191 -3.75 -7.35 9.52
N SER A 192 -4.47 -8.44 9.28
CA SER A 192 -5.93 -8.44 9.11
C SER A 192 -6.57 -9.58 9.88
N PHE A 193 -7.76 -9.31 10.39
CA PHE A 193 -8.60 -10.26 11.13
C PHE A 193 -9.94 -10.42 10.44
#